data_18b59f3cbfa5761182f5c747a48531be
#
_entry.id   18b59f3cbfa5761182f5c747a48531be
#
_cell.length_a   1.000
_cell.length_b   1.000
_cell.length_c   1.000
_cell.angle_alpha   90.00
_cell.angle_beta   90.00
_cell.angle_gamma   90.00
#
_symmetry.space_group_name_H-M   'P 1'
#
loop_
_entity.id
_entity.type
_entity.pdbx_description
1 polymer ?
#
loop_
_entity_poly.entity_id
_entity_poly.type
_entity_poly.pdbx_seq_one_letter_code
_entity_poly.pdbx_strand_id
1 'polypeptide(L)'
;VAASRDENADLFWAMRGAGANFGIATSFLFRVAEVGEIGFAMLSYAVDDVPAFLSAWGDLVERSPREVTSSLHFGSPRSGVQQGMAVIVVDSDDTTHVSDILQEFAGLAPMIDAKAHMTTYDVVIANAADTPHQGSGEPVSRSALVEHITPELARAAARLLASGGSSFLQFRAVGGAVSDVADDATAYAHRSAGFAVAAFGASDATIDPGWADIRAESIGAYLSFESGTAEARIDDAFPPATLARLRGIKGRWDPTNVFRDNFNI
;
A
#
# COMPACT_ATOMS: atom_id res chain seq x y z
N VAL A 1 -12.28 26.38 -4.93
CA VAL A 1 -11.79 26.89 -3.64
C VAL A 1 -10.36 26.45 -3.41
N ALA A 2 -9.54 27.24 -2.72
CA ALA A 2 -8.26 26.81 -2.20
C ALA A 2 -8.43 26.16 -0.84
N ALA A 3 -7.62 25.15 -0.55
CA ALA A 3 -7.58 24.49 0.74
C ALA A 3 -6.11 24.28 1.16
N SER A 4 -5.76 24.76 2.35
CA SER A 4 -4.41 24.72 2.90
C SER A 4 -4.47 24.59 4.43
N ARG A 5 -3.33 24.69 5.10
CA ARG A 5 -3.31 24.75 6.58
C ARG A 5 -3.98 26.03 7.13
N ASP A 6 -3.94 27.11 6.35
CA ASP A 6 -4.35 28.46 6.76
C ASP A 6 -5.68 28.87 6.12
N GLU A 7 -6.12 28.21 5.05
CA GLU A 7 -7.35 28.49 4.33
C GLU A 7 -8.16 27.21 4.15
N ASN A 8 -9.45 27.21 4.56
CA ASN A 8 -10.33 26.04 4.51
C ASN A 8 -9.67 24.79 5.12
N ALA A 9 -9.06 24.96 6.30
CA ALA A 9 -8.21 23.99 6.95
C ALA A 9 -8.93 22.64 7.26
N ASP A 10 -10.24 22.69 7.50
CA ASP A 10 -11.06 21.52 7.70
C ASP A 10 -11.23 20.68 6.41
N LEU A 11 -11.47 21.36 5.27
CA LEU A 11 -11.49 20.70 3.98
C LEU A 11 -10.11 20.14 3.63
N PHE A 12 -9.03 20.91 3.88
CA PHE A 12 -7.66 20.44 3.66
C PHE A 12 -7.31 19.21 4.51
N TRP A 13 -7.80 19.15 5.74
CA TRP A 13 -7.66 17.97 6.60
C TRP A 13 -8.40 16.77 6.00
N ALA A 14 -9.66 16.95 5.60
CA ALA A 14 -10.51 15.89 5.07
C ALA A 14 -10.01 15.35 3.71
N MET A 15 -9.52 16.23 2.83
CA MET A 15 -8.97 15.84 1.52
C MET A 15 -7.76 14.91 1.63
N ARG A 16 -7.02 14.97 2.75
CA ARG A 16 -5.85 14.11 3.00
C ARG A 16 -6.25 12.79 3.69
N GLY A 17 -6.99 11.94 2.99
CA GLY A 17 -7.45 10.62 3.42
C GLY A 17 -8.85 10.27 2.93
N ALA A 18 -9.74 11.27 2.70
CA ALA A 18 -11.11 11.07 2.27
C ALA A 18 -11.51 11.94 1.07
N GLY A 19 -10.54 12.34 0.24
CA GLY A 19 -10.71 13.35 -0.80
C GLY A 19 -11.86 13.13 -1.77
N ALA A 20 -12.12 11.90 -2.17
CA ALA A 20 -13.19 11.54 -3.11
C ALA A 20 -14.60 11.93 -2.63
N ASN A 21 -14.78 12.20 -1.32
CA ASN A 21 -16.06 12.60 -0.73
C ASN A 21 -16.31 14.10 -0.77
N PHE A 22 -15.35 14.93 -1.20
CA PHE A 22 -15.41 16.38 -1.02
C PHE A 22 -15.28 17.17 -2.32
N GLY A 23 -14.73 16.57 -3.38
CA GLY A 23 -14.51 17.28 -4.61
C GLY A 23 -13.46 16.67 -5.52
N ILE A 24 -13.18 17.39 -6.60
CA ILE A 24 -12.13 17.08 -7.57
C ILE A 24 -11.01 18.11 -7.39
N ALA A 25 -9.83 17.64 -7.03
CA ALA A 25 -8.65 18.49 -6.96
C ALA A 25 -8.09 18.71 -8.38
N THR A 26 -7.98 19.98 -8.78
CA THR A 26 -7.48 20.39 -10.11
C THR A 26 -6.03 20.85 -10.08
N SER A 27 -5.49 21.12 -8.89
CA SER A 27 -4.11 21.58 -8.70
C SER A 27 -3.62 21.18 -7.32
N PHE A 28 -2.35 20.81 -7.25
CA PHE A 28 -1.66 20.49 -6.01
C PHE A 28 -0.36 21.28 -5.92
N LEU A 29 -0.08 21.79 -4.72
CA LEU A 29 1.21 22.38 -4.38
C LEU A 29 1.87 21.51 -3.32
N PHE A 30 2.99 20.85 -3.69
CA PHE A 30 3.76 19.99 -2.80
C PHE A 30 5.03 20.70 -2.35
N ARG A 31 5.40 20.48 -1.08
CA ARG A 31 6.77 20.67 -0.65
C ARG A 31 7.53 19.38 -0.97
N VAL A 32 8.56 19.47 -1.77
CA VAL A 32 9.41 18.35 -2.17
C VAL A 32 10.70 18.34 -1.34
N ALA A 33 11.27 17.14 -1.16
CA ALA A 33 12.62 16.96 -0.63
C ALA A 33 13.62 16.89 -1.80
N GLU A 34 14.85 17.31 -1.56
CA GLU A 34 15.95 17.02 -2.47
C GLU A 34 16.36 15.56 -2.24
N VAL A 35 16.28 14.77 -3.30
CA VAL A 35 16.70 13.36 -3.34
C VAL A 35 17.77 13.25 -4.41
N GLY A 36 18.92 12.66 -4.05
CA GLY A 36 20.03 12.42 -4.96
C GLY A 36 19.85 11.16 -5.81
N GLU A 37 20.95 10.48 -6.12
CA GLU A 37 20.89 9.14 -6.66
C GLU A 37 20.39 8.18 -5.58
N ILE A 38 19.65 7.16 -6.01
CA ILE A 38 19.07 6.12 -5.17
C ILE A 38 19.47 4.74 -5.70
N GLY A 39 19.60 3.78 -4.81
CA GLY A 39 19.62 2.37 -5.18
C GLY A 39 18.21 1.90 -5.52
N PHE A 40 18.02 1.31 -6.69
CA PHE A 40 16.77 0.68 -7.10
C PHE A 40 17.00 -0.77 -7.46
N ALA A 41 16.18 -1.68 -6.93
CA ALA A 41 16.26 -3.09 -7.28
C ALA A 41 14.88 -3.73 -7.46
N MET A 42 14.83 -4.71 -8.37
CA MET A 42 13.73 -5.66 -8.54
C MET A 42 14.33 -7.06 -8.44
N LEU A 43 13.97 -7.79 -7.38
CA LEU A 43 14.46 -9.13 -7.11
C LEU A 43 13.30 -10.12 -7.20
N SER A 44 13.41 -11.11 -8.07
CA SER A 44 12.41 -12.17 -8.27
C SER A 44 12.88 -13.47 -7.66
N TYR A 45 12.01 -14.15 -6.90
CA TYR A 45 12.33 -15.34 -6.14
C TYR A 45 11.44 -16.51 -6.51
N ALA A 46 11.99 -17.74 -6.42
CA ALA A 46 11.22 -18.96 -6.30
C ALA A 46 10.86 -19.15 -4.83
N VAL A 47 9.57 -19.21 -4.50
CA VAL A 47 9.08 -19.24 -3.12
C VAL A 47 8.41 -20.58 -2.85
N ASP A 48 9.09 -21.47 -2.13
CA ASP A 48 8.55 -22.79 -1.75
C ASP A 48 7.67 -22.69 -0.50
N ASP A 49 8.03 -21.82 0.46
CA ASP A 49 7.29 -21.57 1.71
C ASP A 49 6.90 -20.07 1.79
N VAL A 50 5.68 -19.76 1.33
CA VAL A 50 5.18 -18.37 1.32
C VAL A 50 5.11 -17.77 2.73
N PRO A 51 4.60 -18.45 3.77
CA PRO A 51 4.60 -17.93 5.12
C PRO A 51 5.99 -17.57 5.64
N ALA A 52 6.96 -18.47 5.51
CA ALA A 52 8.33 -18.23 5.97
C ALA A 52 8.99 -17.07 5.20
N PHE A 53 8.85 -17.03 3.89
CA PHE A 53 9.40 -15.98 3.05
C PHE A 53 8.79 -14.62 3.36
N LEU A 54 7.45 -14.55 3.49
CA LEU A 54 6.76 -13.30 3.79
C LEU A 54 7.13 -12.76 5.17
N SER A 55 7.23 -13.63 6.19
CA SER A 55 7.68 -13.22 7.52
C SER A 55 9.13 -12.72 7.49
N ALA A 56 10.03 -13.44 6.82
CA ALA A 56 11.44 -13.02 6.70
C ALA A 56 11.60 -11.68 5.98
N TRP A 57 10.78 -11.44 4.93
CA TRP A 57 10.76 -10.14 4.24
C TRP A 57 10.22 -9.04 5.15
N GLY A 58 9.14 -9.29 5.90
CA GLY A 58 8.57 -8.32 6.84
C GLY A 58 9.58 -7.94 7.93
N ASP A 59 10.20 -8.92 8.56
CA ASP A 59 11.24 -8.72 9.58
C ASP A 59 12.45 -7.94 9.02
N LEU A 60 12.85 -8.21 7.77
CA LEU A 60 13.95 -7.48 7.12
C LEU A 60 13.57 -6.02 6.90
N VAL A 61 12.37 -5.75 6.40
CA VAL A 61 11.87 -4.38 6.18
C VAL A 61 11.82 -3.61 7.50
N GLU A 62 11.28 -4.21 8.57
CA GLU A 62 11.13 -3.55 9.87
C GLU A 62 12.46 -3.19 10.53
N ARG A 63 13.50 -4.03 10.35
CA ARG A 63 14.85 -3.75 10.89
C ARG A 63 15.73 -2.91 9.99
N SER A 64 15.33 -2.69 8.73
CA SER A 64 16.08 -1.88 7.77
C SER A 64 16.14 -0.41 8.19
N PRO A 65 17.21 0.31 7.85
CA PRO A 65 17.29 1.75 8.09
C PRO A 65 16.18 2.52 7.36
N ARG A 66 15.91 3.74 7.80
CA ARG A 66 14.77 4.56 7.31
C ARG A 66 14.85 4.96 5.84
N GLU A 67 16.06 4.96 5.28
CA GLU A 67 16.28 5.19 3.84
C GLU A 67 15.84 4.03 2.96
N VAL A 68 15.48 2.87 3.54
CA VAL A 68 15.03 1.69 2.81
C VAL A 68 13.51 1.62 2.78
N THR A 69 12.96 1.45 1.59
CA THR A 69 11.55 1.06 1.43
C THR A 69 11.44 -0.13 0.49
N SER A 70 10.47 -0.99 0.73
CA SER A 70 10.24 -2.16 -0.11
C SER A 70 8.76 -2.45 -0.31
N SER A 71 8.45 -3.04 -1.45
CA SER A 71 7.18 -3.70 -1.70
C SER A 71 7.41 -5.11 -2.20
N LEU A 72 6.54 -6.04 -1.77
CA LEU A 72 6.57 -7.43 -2.18
C LEU A 72 5.30 -7.79 -2.92
N HIS A 73 5.45 -8.43 -4.06
CA HIS A 73 4.37 -8.78 -4.97
C HIS A 73 4.35 -10.28 -5.24
N PHE A 74 3.16 -10.87 -5.16
CA PHE A 74 2.90 -12.24 -5.57
C PHE A 74 1.88 -12.24 -6.70
N GLY A 75 2.21 -12.88 -7.80
CA GLY A 75 1.28 -13.21 -8.88
C GLY A 75 0.80 -14.65 -8.77
N SER A 76 0.02 -15.09 -9.77
CA SER A 76 -0.32 -16.50 -9.89
C SER A 76 0.93 -17.37 -10.09
N PRO A 77 0.96 -18.60 -9.53
CA PRO A 77 2.09 -19.51 -9.72
C PRO A 77 2.39 -19.76 -11.20
N ARG A 78 3.67 -19.81 -11.57
CA ARG A 78 4.12 -20.16 -12.93
C ARG A 78 4.77 -21.52 -12.92
N SER A 79 4.29 -22.42 -13.78
CA SER A 79 4.77 -23.82 -13.85
C SER A 79 4.78 -24.53 -12.48
N GLY A 80 3.79 -24.23 -11.64
CA GLY A 80 3.65 -24.83 -10.30
C GLY A 80 4.54 -24.19 -9.21
N VAL A 81 5.37 -23.21 -9.56
CA VAL A 81 6.22 -22.49 -8.60
C VAL A 81 5.60 -21.13 -8.27
N GLN A 82 5.41 -20.85 -6.96
CA GLN A 82 5.04 -19.53 -6.51
C GLN A 82 6.23 -18.59 -6.69
N GLN A 83 5.99 -17.44 -7.31
CA GLN A 83 7.01 -16.41 -7.46
C GLN A 83 6.67 -15.21 -6.57
N GLY A 84 7.69 -14.67 -5.90
CA GLY A 84 7.66 -13.39 -5.21
C GLY A 84 8.59 -12.40 -5.91
N MET A 85 8.17 -11.13 -6.00
CA MET A 85 9.01 -10.06 -6.52
C MET A 85 9.08 -8.93 -5.50
N ALA A 86 10.26 -8.66 -4.96
CA ALA A 86 10.51 -7.48 -4.15
C ALA A 86 11.01 -6.33 -5.02
N VAL A 87 10.40 -5.16 -4.84
CA VAL A 87 10.93 -3.89 -5.34
C VAL A 87 11.51 -3.15 -4.13
N ILE A 88 12.77 -2.75 -4.22
CA ILE A 88 13.50 -2.12 -3.11
C ILE A 88 14.04 -0.78 -3.61
N VAL A 89 13.88 0.26 -2.79
CA VAL A 89 14.52 1.56 -2.97
C VAL A 89 15.36 1.86 -1.74
N VAL A 90 16.58 2.31 -1.96
CA VAL A 90 17.51 2.78 -0.92
C VAL A 90 17.88 4.22 -1.24
N ASP A 91 17.50 5.17 -0.38
CA ASP A 91 17.81 6.60 -0.53
C ASP A 91 19.25 6.87 -0.07
N SER A 92 20.20 6.47 -0.92
CA SER A 92 21.63 6.64 -0.69
C SER A 92 22.39 6.65 -2.02
N ASP A 93 23.39 7.52 -2.14
CA ASP A 93 24.35 7.58 -3.25
C ASP A 93 25.61 6.72 -3.01
N ASP A 94 25.76 6.13 -1.82
CA ASP A 94 26.83 5.18 -1.52
C ASP A 94 26.51 3.80 -2.08
N THR A 95 27.13 3.46 -3.20
CA THR A 95 26.93 2.19 -3.90
C THR A 95 27.32 0.96 -3.07
N THR A 96 28.28 1.10 -2.15
CA THR A 96 28.68 -0.01 -1.27
C THR A 96 27.59 -0.27 -0.24
N HIS A 97 27.10 0.78 0.41
CA HIS A 97 26.00 0.70 1.36
C HIS A 97 24.72 0.15 0.71
N VAL A 98 24.36 0.65 -0.48
CA VAL A 98 23.23 0.12 -1.27
C VAL A 98 23.40 -1.37 -1.56
N SER A 99 24.61 -1.79 -2.00
CA SER A 99 24.90 -3.20 -2.28
C SER A 99 24.75 -4.09 -1.06
N ASP A 100 25.24 -3.64 0.12
CA ASP A 100 25.16 -4.41 1.36
C ASP A 100 23.69 -4.64 1.77
N ILE A 101 22.86 -3.60 1.68
CA ILE A 101 21.41 -3.71 1.93
C ILE A 101 20.77 -4.68 0.94
N LEU A 102 21.02 -4.53 -0.35
CA LEU A 102 20.42 -5.39 -1.38
C LEU A 102 20.81 -6.86 -1.25
N GLN A 103 22.01 -7.15 -0.73
CA GLN A 103 22.46 -8.53 -0.45
C GLN A 103 21.62 -9.20 0.65
N GLU A 104 21.16 -8.46 1.66
CA GLU A 104 20.25 -9.03 2.67
C GLU A 104 18.92 -9.46 2.03
N PHE A 105 18.33 -8.61 1.17
CA PHE A 105 17.13 -8.98 0.42
C PHE A 105 17.38 -10.16 -0.53
N ALA A 106 18.52 -10.18 -1.22
CA ALA A 106 18.88 -11.27 -2.13
C ALA A 106 18.99 -12.64 -1.43
N GLY A 107 19.31 -12.63 -0.13
CA GLY A 107 19.42 -13.84 0.70
C GLY A 107 18.10 -14.44 1.17
N LEU A 108 16.94 -13.80 0.94
CA LEU A 108 15.65 -14.25 1.48
C LEU A 108 15.14 -15.59 0.90
N ALA A 109 15.40 -15.86 -0.39
CA ALA A 109 15.02 -17.09 -1.06
C ALA A 109 15.85 -17.26 -2.36
N PRO A 110 15.80 -18.44 -3.01
CA PRO A 110 16.44 -18.65 -4.30
C PRO A 110 15.96 -17.64 -5.34
N MET A 111 16.89 -16.87 -5.90
CA MET A 111 16.58 -15.86 -6.92
C MET A 111 16.38 -16.48 -8.30
N ILE A 112 15.36 -15.99 -9.02
CA ILE A 112 15.09 -16.31 -10.42
C ILE A 112 15.68 -15.23 -11.35
N ASP A 113 15.52 -13.96 -10.95
CA ASP A 113 15.99 -12.78 -11.70
C ASP A 113 16.32 -11.65 -10.73
N ALA A 114 17.27 -10.80 -11.11
CA ALA A 114 17.67 -9.64 -10.33
C ALA A 114 18.04 -8.49 -11.27
N LYS A 115 17.47 -7.32 -11.00
CA LYS A 115 17.85 -6.06 -11.61
C LYS A 115 18.15 -5.07 -10.49
N ALA A 116 19.35 -4.55 -10.44
CA ALA A 116 19.77 -3.55 -9.48
C ALA A 116 20.67 -2.51 -10.14
N HIS A 117 20.43 -1.24 -9.87
CA HIS A 117 21.22 -0.14 -10.41
C HIS A 117 21.03 1.13 -9.59
N MET A 118 21.99 2.03 -9.70
CA MET A 118 21.83 3.40 -9.24
C MET A 118 21.02 4.19 -10.27
N THR A 119 20.12 5.04 -9.80
CA THR A 119 19.24 5.85 -10.66
C THR A 119 18.75 7.08 -9.90
N THR A 120 17.91 7.91 -10.53
CA THR A 120 17.23 9.00 -9.86
C THR A 120 15.75 8.70 -9.70
N TYR A 121 15.10 9.31 -8.71
CA TYR A 121 13.71 9.02 -8.39
C TYR A 121 12.73 9.39 -9.52
N ASP A 122 13.03 10.43 -10.30
CA ASP A 122 12.25 10.84 -11.47
C ASP A 122 12.24 9.76 -12.57
N VAL A 123 13.37 9.05 -12.79
CA VAL A 123 13.45 7.93 -13.73
C VAL A 123 12.58 6.76 -13.25
N VAL A 124 12.57 6.45 -11.95
CA VAL A 124 11.69 5.40 -11.41
C VAL A 124 10.22 5.73 -11.64
N ILE A 125 9.82 6.98 -11.38
CA ILE A 125 8.44 7.43 -11.58
C ILE A 125 8.06 7.45 -13.08
N ALA A 126 8.94 7.93 -13.94
CA ALA A 126 8.70 7.94 -15.38
C ALA A 126 8.46 6.53 -15.93
N ASN A 127 9.30 5.56 -15.55
CA ASN A 127 9.14 4.16 -15.95
C ASN A 127 7.84 3.52 -15.42
N ALA A 128 7.36 3.93 -14.25
CA ALA A 128 6.08 3.45 -13.71
C ALA A 128 4.87 4.04 -14.46
N ALA A 129 4.98 5.29 -14.95
CA ALA A 129 3.90 5.98 -15.66
C ALA A 129 3.67 5.42 -17.07
N ASP A 130 4.70 4.90 -17.74
CA ASP A 130 4.64 4.41 -19.11
C ASP A 130 4.08 2.98 -19.26
N THR A 131 3.72 2.33 -18.17
CA THR A 131 3.13 0.98 -18.22
C THR A 131 1.66 1.07 -18.63
N PRO A 132 1.27 0.66 -19.86
CA PRO A 132 -0.12 0.71 -20.25
C PRO A 132 -0.96 -0.20 -19.37
N HIS A 133 -2.10 0.30 -18.91
CA HIS A 133 -3.07 -0.54 -18.22
C HIS A 133 -3.67 -1.53 -19.22
N GLN A 134 -3.25 -2.79 -19.16
CA GLN A 134 -3.67 -3.86 -20.09
C GLN A 134 -4.74 -4.78 -19.47
N GLY A 135 -5.52 -4.30 -18.50
CA GLY A 135 -6.56 -5.08 -17.88
C GLY A 135 -7.78 -5.20 -18.79
N SER A 136 -8.30 -6.41 -19.00
CA SER A 136 -9.65 -6.64 -19.50
C SER A 136 -10.59 -6.79 -18.30
N GLY A 137 -11.51 -5.84 -18.12
CA GLY A 137 -12.43 -5.79 -17.00
C GLY A 137 -11.87 -5.03 -15.79
N GLU A 138 -12.72 -4.81 -14.79
CA GLU A 138 -12.33 -4.16 -13.55
C GLU A 138 -12.08 -5.23 -12.49
N PRO A 139 -10.84 -5.42 -12.01
CA PRO A 139 -10.59 -6.36 -10.94
C PRO A 139 -11.23 -5.87 -9.65
N VAL A 140 -11.76 -6.80 -8.88
CA VAL A 140 -12.15 -6.54 -7.50
C VAL A 140 -10.87 -6.43 -6.67
N SER A 141 -10.77 -5.40 -5.85
CA SER A 141 -9.64 -5.20 -4.95
C SER A 141 -10.08 -5.11 -3.50
N ARG A 142 -9.21 -5.58 -2.61
CA ARG A 142 -9.33 -5.51 -1.15
C ARG A 142 -8.07 -4.92 -0.56
N SER A 143 -8.24 -4.17 0.51
CA SER A 143 -7.17 -3.43 1.17
C SER A 143 -7.19 -3.66 2.68
N ALA A 144 -6.02 -3.78 3.27
CA ALA A 144 -5.81 -3.84 4.71
C ALA A 144 -4.55 -3.05 5.09
N LEU A 145 -4.57 -2.46 6.27
CA LEU A 145 -3.40 -1.89 6.93
C LEU A 145 -3.06 -2.74 8.15
N VAL A 146 -1.81 -3.15 8.29
CA VAL A 146 -1.34 -4.00 9.38
C VAL A 146 -0.10 -3.39 10.03
N GLU A 147 0.08 -3.61 11.34
CA GLU A 147 1.26 -3.10 12.04
C GLU A 147 2.50 -3.93 11.70
N HIS A 148 2.37 -5.26 11.69
CA HIS A 148 3.45 -6.21 11.47
C HIS A 148 3.01 -7.33 10.53
N ILE A 149 3.99 -8.01 9.92
CA ILE A 149 3.73 -9.28 9.20
C ILE A 149 3.74 -10.42 10.22
N THR A 150 2.58 -10.66 10.86
CA THR A 150 2.44 -11.75 11.81
C THR A 150 2.49 -13.12 11.13
N PRO A 151 2.86 -14.21 11.83
CA PRO A 151 2.76 -15.57 11.27
C PRO A 151 1.34 -15.94 10.84
N GLU A 152 0.31 -15.40 11.51
CA GLU A 152 -1.11 -15.57 11.19
C GLU A 152 -1.44 -14.91 9.85
N LEU A 153 -1.03 -13.66 9.66
CA LEU A 153 -1.18 -12.92 8.39
C LEU A 153 -0.45 -13.65 7.25
N ALA A 154 0.78 -14.10 7.49
CA ALA A 154 1.58 -14.80 6.49
C ALA A 154 0.90 -16.11 6.03
N ARG A 155 0.32 -16.88 6.97
CA ARG A 155 -0.47 -18.08 6.65
C ARG A 155 -1.77 -17.74 5.92
N ALA A 156 -2.46 -16.65 6.30
CA ALA A 156 -3.66 -16.19 5.60
C ALA A 156 -3.37 -15.80 4.15
N ALA A 157 -2.27 -15.06 3.93
CA ALA A 157 -1.79 -14.71 2.58
C ALA A 157 -1.50 -15.94 1.72
N ALA A 158 -0.81 -16.93 2.29
CA ALA A 158 -0.51 -18.20 1.59
C ALA A 158 -1.79 -18.96 1.21
N ARG A 159 -2.78 -19.01 2.10
CA ARG A 159 -4.09 -19.64 1.79
C ARG A 159 -4.82 -18.92 0.67
N LEU A 160 -4.86 -17.58 0.71
CA LEU A 160 -5.47 -16.76 -0.35
C LEU A 160 -4.82 -17.02 -1.71
N LEU A 161 -3.48 -17.04 -1.78
CA LEU A 161 -2.74 -17.36 -3.01
C LEU A 161 -3.03 -18.79 -3.50
N ALA A 162 -2.97 -19.78 -2.60
CA ALA A 162 -3.19 -21.19 -2.94
C ALA A 162 -4.62 -21.49 -3.41
N SER A 163 -5.62 -20.74 -2.91
CA SER A 163 -7.02 -20.89 -3.34
C SER A 163 -7.28 -20.34 -4.76
N GLY A 164 -6.34 -19.54 -5.32
CA GLY A 164 -6.57 -18.79 -6.57
C GLY A 164 -7.57 -17.64 -6.41
N GLY A 165 -7.96 -17.28 -5.19
CA GLY A 165 -8.87 -16.17 -4.90
C GLY A 165 -8.28 -14.81 -5.24
N SER A 166 -6.95 -14.69 -5.24
CA SER A 166 -6.23 -13.50 -5.68
C SER A 166 -5.29 -13.82 -6.83
N SER A 167 -5.37 -13.04 -7.90
CA SER A 167 -4.43 -13.09 -9.03
C SER A 167 -3.18 -12.24 -8.79
N PHE A 168 -3.25 -11.29 -7.86
CA PHE A 168 -2.14 -10.43 -7.48
C PHE A 168 -2.30 -10.00 -6.01
N LEU A 169 -1.30 -10.28 -5.20
CA LEU A 169 -1.25 -9.90 -3.78
C LEU A 169 0.01 -9.06 -3.55
N GLN A 170 -0.17 -7.90 -2.92
CA GLN A 170 0.88 -6.93 -2.71
C GLN A 170 0.99 -6.56 -1.23
N PHE A 171 2.22 -6.44 -0.74
CA PHE A 171 2.58 -5.84 0.54
C PHE A 171 3.49 -4.65 0.28
N ARG A 172 3.24 -3.52 0.92
CA ARG A 172 4.05 -2.29 0.83
C ARG A 172 4.44 -1.82 2.21
N ALA A 173 5.70 -1.54 2.43
CA ALA A 173 6.13 -0.80 3.61
C ALA A 173 5.53 0.61 3.60
N VAL A 174 4.88 1.02 4.69
CA VAL A 174 4.25 2.34 4.86
C VAL A 174 4.63 3.05 6.16
N GLY A 175 5.50 2.47 6.96
CA GLY A 175 6.03 3.05 8.19
C GLY A 175 6.93 4.28 7.97
N GLY A 176 7.92 4.46 8.81
CA GLY A 176 8.89 5.56 8.69
C GLY A 176 8.24 6.94 8.85
N ALA A 177 8.39 7.83 7.87
CA ALA A 177 7.86 9.19 7.92
C ALA A 177 6.32 9.26 8.01
N VAL A 178 5.60 8.23 7.59
CA VAL A 178 4.13 8.16 7.74
C VAL A 178 3.76 8.04 9.21
N SER A 179 4.51 7.23 9.96
CA SER A 179 4.28 7.01 11.41
C SER A 179 4.73 8.18 12.29
N ASP A 180 5.55 9.10 11.79
CA ASP A 180 5.93 10.32 12.52
C ASP A 180 4.79 11.34 12.61
N VAL A 181 3.74 11.17 11.82
CA VAL A 181 2.59 12.09 11.78
C VAL A 181 1.52 11.62 12.75
N ALA A 182 0.99 12.53 13.57
CA ALA A 182 -0.08 12.19 14.51
C ALA A 182 -1.35 11.67 13.79
N ASP A 183 -2.05 10.72 14.40
CA ASP A 183 -3.22 10.05 13.82
C ASP A 183 -4.35 11.00 13.42
N ASP A 184 -4.49 12.12 14.13
CA ASP A 184 -5.51 13.14 13.90
C ASP A 184 -5.08 14.30 12.99
N ALA A 185 -3.82 14.31 12.54
CA ALA A 185 -3.27 15.39 11.70
C ALA A 185 -3.88 15.44 10.30
N THR A 186 -4.48 14.35 9.84
CA THR A 186 -5.19 14.22 8.56
C THR A 186 -6.34 13.23 8.70
N ALA A 187 -7.20 13.11 7.70
CA ALA A 187 -8.23 12.07 7.67
C ALA A 187 -7.66 10.64 7.50
N TYR A 188 -6.41 10.49 7.06
CA TYR A 188 -5.70 9.21 7.10
C TYR A 188 -5.20 8.98 8.53
N ALA A 189 -5.82 8.08 9.27
CA ALA A 189 -5.65 7.92 10.72
C ALA A 189 -4.82 6.71 11.17
N HIS A 190 -4.57 5.73 10.30
CA HIS A 190 -3.86 4.48 10.65
C HIS A 190 -2.35 4.65 10.53
N ARG A 191 -1.75 5.51 11.38
CA ARG A 191 -0.33 5.89 11.33
C ARG A 191 0.61 4.85 11.92
N SER A 192 0.09 3.93 12.77
CA SER A 192 0.86 2.82 13.30
C SER A 192 1.07 1.67 12.30
N ALA A 193 0.40 1.70 11.15
CA ALA A 193 0.59 0.68 10.14
C ALA A 193 2.04 0.63 9.64
N GLY A 194 2.67 -0.54 9.73
CA GLY A 194 3.96 -0.83 9.11
C GLY A 194 3.82 -1.24 7.64
N PHE A 195 2.66 -1.86 7.29
CA PHE A 195 2.43 -2.36 5.94
C PHE A 195 1.01 -2.10 5.45
N ALA A 196 0.90 -1.83 4.13
CA ALA A 196 -0.36 -1.86 3.40
C ALA A 196 -0.42 -3.14 2.56
N VAL A 197 -1.52 -3.86 2.67
CA VAL A 197 -1.79 -5.10 1.92
C VAL A 197 -2.89 -4.82 0.92
N ALA A 198 -2.68 -5.23 -0.34
CA ALA A 198 -3.71 -5.17 -1.37
C ALA A 198 -3.78 -6.48 -2.13
N ALA A 199 -4.99 -7.00 -2.31
CA ALA A 199 -5.27 -8.20 -3.08
C ALA A 199 -6.22 -7.86 -4.24
N PHE A 200 -5.99 -8.46 -5.40
CA PHE A 200 -6.80 -8.27 -6.60
C PHE A 200 -7.33 -9.63 -7.07
N GLY A 201 -8.62 -9.72 -7.29
CA GLY A 201 -9.32 -10.94 -7.70
C GLY A 201 -10.34 -10.69 -8.80
N ALA A 202 -10.90 -11.77 -9.34
CA ALA A 202 -11.86 -11.70 -10.43
C ALA A 202 -13.26 -11.27 -9.98
N SER A 203 -13.63 -11.53 -8.73
CA SER A 203 -14.94 -11.20 -8.17
C SER A 203 -14.91 -11.25 -6.64
N ASP A 204 -15.92 -10.61 -6.01
CA ASP A 204 -16.13 -10.69 -4.56
C ASP A 204 -16.24 -12.15 -4.09
N ALA A 205 -16.97 -12.97 -4.81
CA ALA A 205 -17.19 -14.37 -4.45
C ALA A 205 -15.91 -15.21 -4.44
N THR A 206 -14.88 -14.82 -5.19
CA THR A 206 -13.61 -15.52 -5.25
C THR A 206 -12.61 -15.01 -4.23
N ILE A 207 -12.57 -13.70 -3.96
CA ILE A 207 -11.57 -13.08 -3.09
C ILE A 207 -11.99 -13.07 -1.61
N ASP A 208 -13.27 -12.75 -1.31
CA ASP A 208 -13.72 -12.49 0.07
C ASP A 208 -13.54 -13.66 1.03
N PRO A 209 -13.74 -14.93 0.65
CA PRO A 209 -13.54 -16.04 1.59
C PRO A 209 -12.11 -16.13 2.14
N GLY A 210 -11.10 -15.93 1.31
CA GLY A 210 -9.70 -15.93 1.74
C GLY A 210 -9.24 -14.58 2.31
N TRP A 211 -9.87 -13.49 1.90
CA TRP A 211 -9.57 -12.15 2.39
C TRP A 211 -10.02 -11.94 3.84
N ALA A 212 -11.07 -12.62 4.29
CA ALA A 212 -11.59 -12.49 5.64
C ALA A 212 -10.53 -12.74 6.72
N ASP A 213 -9.63 -13.72 6.50
CA ASP A 213 -8.54 -14.01 7.42
C ASP A 213 -7.48 -12.89 7.46
N ILE A 214 -7.18 -12.29 6.30
CA ILE A 214 -6.24 -11.13 6.23
C ILE A 214 -6.87 -9.91 6.91
N ARG A 215 -8.16 -9.65 6.67
CA ARG A 215 -8.88 -8.55 7.32
C ARG A 215 -8.89 -8.69 8.84
N ALA A 216 -8.97 -9.89 9.38
CA ALA A 216 -8.96 -10.14 10.82
C ALA A 216 -7.65 -9.71 11.50
N GLU A 217 -6.53 -9.66 10.76
CA GLU A 217 -5.22 -9.20 11.22
C GLU A 217 -5.02 -7.67 11.01
N SER A 218 -5.98 -6.97 10.42
CA SER A 218 -5.84 -5.56 10.05
C SER A 218 -6.25 -4.61 11.17
N ILE A 219 -5.58 -3.46 11.21
CA ILE A 219 -5.96 -2.30 12.04
C ILE A 219 -6.81 -1.30 11.28
N GLY A 220 -6.98 -1.48 9.97
CA GLY A 220 -7.74 -0.59 9.12
C GLY A 220 -7.62 -0.91 7.63
N ALA A 221 -8.14 -0.01 6.78
CA ALA A 221 -8.09 -0.14 5.33
C ALA A 221 -7.58 1.13 4.66
N TYR A 222 -6.94 0.96 3.49
CA TYR A 222 -6.53 2.06 2.61
C TYR A 222 -7.44 2.12 1.39
N LEU A 223 -8.38 3.06 1.39
CA LEU A 223 -9.47 3.12 0.41
C LEU A 223 -9.04 3.19 -1.06
N SER A 224 -7.82 3.68 -1.36
CA SER A 224 -7.34 3.74 -2.75
C SER A 224 -7.15 2.38 -3.42
N PHE A 225 -7.09 1.30 -2.64
CA PHE A 225 -6.98 -0.08 -3.10
C PHE A 225 -8.18 -0.93 -2.69
N GLU A 226 -9.31 -0.32 -2.37
CA GLU A 226 -10.55 -1.01 -1.99
C GLU A 226 -11.63 -0.71 -3.02
N SER A 227 -12.21 -1.73 -3.64
CA SER A 227 -13.35 -1.59 -4.55
C SER A 227 -14.69 -1.88 -3.90
N GLY A 228 -14.69 -2.49 -2.71
CA GLY A 228 -15.90 -2.74 -1.94
C GLY A 228 -16.41 -1.47 -1.27
N THR A 229 -17.62 -1.03 -1.61
CA THR A 229 -18.24 0.21 -1.09
C THR A 229 -19.18 -0.02 0.10
N ALA A 230 -19.19 -1.23 0.67
CA ALA A 230 -20.00 -1.56 1.84
C ALA A 230 -19.64 -0.69 3.05
N GLU A 231 -20.64 -0.33 3.87
CA GLU A 231 -20.46 0.52 5.05
C GLU A 231 -19.35 0.03 6.00
N ALA A 232 -19.24 -1.30 6.17
CA ALA A 232 -18.18 -1.90 6.98
C ALA A 232 -16.75 -1.57 6.48
N ARG A 233 -16.57 -1.21 5.20
CA ARG A 233 -15.26 -0.78 4.67
C ARG A 233 -14.95 0.67 5.04
N ILE A 234 -15.97 1.49 5.18
CA ILE A 234 -15.84 2.87 5.66
C ILE A 234 -15.39 2.87 7.12
N ASP A 235 -15.97 1.99 7.92
CA ASP A 235 -15.60 1.83 9.35
C ASP A 235 -14.16 1.29 9.50
N ASP A 236 -13.72 0.38 8.62
CA ASP A 236 -12.33 -0.08 8.59
C ASP A 236 -11.35 1.06 8.22
N ALA A 237 -11.76 1.96 7.33
CA ALA A 237 -10.89 3.05 6.87
C ALA A 237 -10.80 4.23 7.84
N PHE A 238 -11.87 4.50 8.58
CA PHE A 238 -11.95 5.67 9.44
C PHE A 238 -12.38 5.30 10.87
N PRO A 239 -11.50 5.49 11.86
CA PRO A 239 -11.89 5.40 13.25
C PRO A 239 -13.12 6.27 13.57
N PRO A 240 -13.97 5.91 14.55
CA PRO A 240 -15.25 6.58 14.80
C PRO A 240 -15.16 8.11 14.95
N ALA A 241 -14.12 8.62 15.63
CA ALA A 241 -13.92 10.06 15.81
C ALA A 241 -13.59 10.76 14.49
N THR A 242 -12.74 10.13 13.65
CA THR A 242 -12.37 10.62 12.32
C THR A 242 -13.60 10.63 11.40
N LEU A 243 -14.39 9.55 11.39
CA LEU A 243 -15.60 9.45 10.58
C LEU A 243 -16.65 10.48 10.98
N ALA A 244 -16.86 10.70 12.28
CA ALA A 244 -17.78 11.73 12.78
C ALA A 244 -17.36 13.15 12.34
N ARG A 245 -16.06 13.45 12.42
CA ARG A 245 -15.50 14.72 11.92
C ARG A 245 -15.67 14.87 10.42
N LEU A 246 -15.39 13.83 9.63
CA LEU A 246 -15.58 13.80 8.19
C LEU A 246 -17.03 14.08 7.80
N ARG A 247 -18.01 13.44 8.46
CA ARG A 247 -19.46 13.66 8.23
C ARG A 247 -19.85 15.09 8.52
N GLY A 248 -19.32 15.70 9.58
CA GLY A 248 -19.54 17.11 9.90
C GLY A 248 -18.97 18.08 8.85
N ILE A 249 -17.79 17.75 8.29
CA ILE A 249 -17.18 18.53 7.20
C ILE A 249 -17.96 18.32 5.90
N LYS A 250 -18.36 17.10 5.58
CA LYS A 250 -19.19 16.75 4.41
C LYS A 250 -20.48 17.54 4.39
N GLY A 251 -21.20 17.63 5.53
CA GLY A 251 -22.44 18.40 5.61
C GLY A 251 -22.28 19.89 5.31
N ARG A 252 -21.09 20.46 5.47
CA ARG A 252 -20.80 21.87 5.10
C ARG A 252 -20.37 22.05 3.67
N TRP A 253 -19.51 21.15 3.14
CA TRP A 253 -18.87 21.33 1.83
C TRP A 253 -19.64 20.67 0.69
N ASP A 254 -20.39 19.60 0.99
CA ASP A 254 -21.22 18.88 0.03
C ASP A 254 -22.59 18.51 0.62
N PRO A 255 -23.41 19.53 1.01
CA PRO A 255 -24.69 19.32 1.71
C PRO A 255 -25.72 18.54 0.88
N THR A 256 -25.57 18.51 -0.41
CA THR A 256 -26.45 17.76 -1.34
C THR A 256 -25.90 16.42 -1.72
N ASN A 257 -24.75 16.02 -1.16
CA ASN A 257 -24.11 14.74 -1.38
C ASN A 257 -23.87 14.44 -2.88
N VAL A 258 -23.25 15.38 -3.58
CA VAL A 258 -22.88 15.22 -5.00
C VAL A 258 -21.78 14.18 -5.18
N PHE A 259 -20.76 14.21 -4.28
CA PHE A 259 -19.61 13.30 -4.30
C PHE A 259 -19.92 12.05 -3.47
N ARG A 260 -20.62 11.07 -4.05
CA ARG A 260 -21.12 9.88 -3.36
C ARG A 260 -20.83 8.55 -4.06
N ASP A 261 -20.27 8.58 -5.26
CA ASP A 261 -20.16 7.38 -6.11
C ASP A 261 -18.95 6.50 -5.76
N ASN A 262 -18.24 6.85 -4.68
CA ASN A 262 -17.17 6.07 -4.08
C ASN A 262 -17.59 5.68 -2.65
N PHE A 263 -16.69 5.78 -1.67
CA PHE A 263 -17.04 5.55 -0.26
C PHE A 263 -17.83 6.74 0.28
N ASN A 264 -19.14 6.60 0.35
CA ASN A 264 -20.03 7.68 0.77
C ASN A 264 -20.07 7.77 2.31
N ILE A 265 -19.48 8.80 2.88
CA ILE A 265 -19.39 9.04 4.32
C ILE A 265 -20.48 9.95 4.86
#